data_7d0cbde93769a6b4b621b56a77c6774b
#
_entry.id   7d0cbde93769a6b4b621b56a77c6774b
#
_cell.length_a   1.000
_cell.length_b   1.000
_cell.length_c   1.000
_cell.angle_alpha   90.00
_cell.angle_beta   90.00
_cell.angle_gamma   90.00
#
_symmetry.space_group_name_H-M   'P 1'
#
loop_
_entity.id
_entity.type
_entity.pdbx_description
1 polymer ?
#
loop_
_entity_poly.entity_id
_entity_poly.type
_entity_poly.pdbx_seq_one_letter_code
_entity_poly.pdbx_strand_id
1 'polypeptide(L)'
;MVSIQNSFQKRPIGLSQGLRFLLLLTILLLPLGKASAEEKMVIGEVEEVVLRPWGVRLPARIDTGAATSSLDARNLTVKNNMAEFRLSKKYGSLQLRLPVIGWQKIRSADFRERRPVVEITFCMGPKLIHTQVTLNDRSTVSYPLIIGRNVLKDNFVVDCVHSNCLPPSCSEVPSQ
;
A
#
# COMPACT_ATOMS: atom_id res chain seq x y z
N MET A 1 -27.15 36.84 68.77
CA MET A 1 -26.98 36.75 67.30
C MET A 1 -26.71 35.33 66.96
N VAL A 2 -27.72 34.55 66.56
CA VAL A 2 -27.56 33.13 66.21
C VAL A 2 -27.62 33.03 64.71
N SER A 3 -26.50 32.55 64.06
CA SER A 3 -26.39 32.37 62.65
C SER A 3 -26.84 30.96 62.27
N ILE A 4 -27.91 30.85 61.50
CA ILE A 4 -28.45 29.58 60.99
C ILE A 4 -27.81 29.32 59.66
N GLN A 5 -26.92 28.34 59.58
CA GLN A 5 -26.39 27.82 58.32
C GLN A 5 -27.36 26.73 57.79
N ASN A 6 -28.05 27.02 56.71
CA ASN A 6 -28.80 26.04 55.92
C ASN A 6 -27.86 25.25 54.98
N SER A 7 -27.54 24.01 55.33
CA SER A 7 -26.85 23.08 54.45
C SER A 7 -27.87 22.39 53.52
N PHE A 8 -27.91 22.81 52.26
CA PHE A 8 -28.68 22.14 51.23
C PHE A 8 -27.91 20.86 50.77
N GLN A 9 -28.32 19.74 51.33
CA GLN A 9 -27.78 18.44 50.94
C GLN A 9 -28.53 17.94 49.68
N LYS A 10 -27.90 18.05 48.48
CA LYS A 10 -28.42 17.47 47.24
C LYS A 10 -28.38 15.95 47.34
N ARG A 11 -29.49 15.29 47.41
CA ARG A 11 -29.59 13.83 47.28
C ARG A 11 -29.30 13.43 45.86
N PRO A 12 -28.41 12.42 45.60
CA PRO A 12 -28.21 11.91 44.25
C PRO A 12 -29.50 11.23 43.77
N ILE A 13 -29.90 11.56 42.56
CA ILE A 13 -31.05 10.92 41.89
C ILE A 13 -30.64 9.50 41.56
N GLY A 14 -30.98 8.53 42.39
CA GLY A 14 -30.73 7.13 42.13
C GLY A 14 -31.63 6.64 40.98
N LEU A 15 -31.05 6.26 39.86
CA LEU A 15 -31.78 5.57 38.80
C LEU A 15 -32.43 4.30 39.36
N SER A 16 -33.72 4.11 39.12
CA SER A 16 -34.44 2.92 39.60
C SER A 16 -33.76 1.64 39.02
N GLN A 17 -33.80 0.57 39.83
CA GLN A 17 -33.17 -0.70 39.42
C GLN A 17 -33.73 -1.21 38.08
N GLY A 18 -35.00 -1.00 37.77
CA GLY A 18 -35.62 -1.35 36.49
C GLY A 18 -35.01 -0.61 35.28
N LEU A 19 -34.68 0.68 35.46
CA LEU A 19 -34.05 1.47 34.39
C LEU A 19 -32.59 1.03 34.12
N ARG A 20 -31.87 0.56 35.14
CA ARG A 20 -30.52 -0.01 35.00
C ARG A 20 -30.53 -1.36 34.26
N PHE A 21 -31.52 -2.22 34.51
CA PHE A 21 -31.71 -3.47 33.78
C PHE A 21 -32.09 -3.23 32.31
N LEU A 22 -32.95 -2.25 32.04
CA LEU A 22 -33.32 -1.89 30.67
C LEU A 22 -32.13 -1.35 29.88
N LEU A 23 -31.26 -0.54 30.49
CA LEU A 23 -30.05 0.00 29.85
C LEU A 23 -29.01 -1.08 29.58
N LEU A 24 -28.85 -2.07 30.46
CA LEU A 24 -27.96 -3.21 30.25
C LEU A 24 -28.49 -4.15 29.15
N LEU A 25 -29.79 -4.32 29.03
CA LEU A 25 -30.38 -5.17 27.99
C LEU A 25 -30.27 -4.54 26.61
N THR A 26 -30.35 -3.19 26.49
CA THR A 26 -30.14 -2.51 25.19
C THR A 26 -28.70 -2.56 24.70
N ILE A 27 -27.69 -2.59 25.58
CA ILE A 27 -26.28 -2.74 25.23
C ILE A 27 -26.00 -4.15 24.69
N LEU A 28 -26.70 -5.18 25.17
CA LEU A 28 -26.53 -6.56 24.73
C LEU A 28 -27.12 -6.83 23.32
N LEU A 29 -28.03 -5.96 22.86
CA LEU A 29 -28.67 -6.06 21.53
C LEU A 29 -27.98 -5.26 20.43
N LEU A 30 -26.85 -4.60 20.70
CA LEU A 30 -26.08 -3.96 19.67
C LEU A 30 -25.52 -5.03 18.72
N PRO A 31 -25.82 -4.96 17.40
CA PRO A 31 -25.26 -5.90 16.46
C PRO A 31 -23.73 -5.77 16.51
N LEU A 32 -23.04 -6.85 16.87
CA LEU A 32 -21.59 -6.94 16.64
C LEU A 32 -21.39 -6.79 15.13
N GLY A 33 -21.03 -5.61 14.67
CA GLY A 33 -20.65 -5.38 13.30
C GLY A 33 -19.54 -6.35 12.97
N LYS A 34 -19.78 -7.29 12.03
CA LYS A 34 -18.74 -8.16 11.49
C LYS A 34 -17.71 -7.23 10.88
N ALA A 35 -16.55 -7.09 11.50
CA ALA A 35 -15.37 -6.53 10.85
C ALA A 35 -15.05 -7.48 9.70
N SER A 36 -15.47 -7.12 8.48
CA SER A 36 -15.08 -7.85 7.27
C SER A 36 -13.61 -7.55 7.05
N ALA A 37 -12.75 -8.48 7.46
CA ALA A 37 -11.36 -8.43 7.02
C ALA A 37 -11.38 -8.62 5.49
N GLU A 38 -10.82 -7.66 4.75
CA GLU A 38 -10.67 -7.80 3.30
C GLU A 38 -9.79 -9.03 3.04
N GLU A 39 -10.36 -10.02 2.31
CA GLU A 39 -9.66 -11.25 1.99
C GLU A 39 -8.50 -10.93 1.05
N LYS A 40 -7.29 -11.36 1.43
CA LYS A 40 -6.09 -11.17 0.61
C LYS A 40 -6.13 -12.12 -0.57
N MET A 41 -5.82 -11.60 -1.74
CA MET A 41 -5.74 -12.40 -2.96
C MET A 41 -4.45 -13.20 -3.00
N VAL A 42 -4.52 -14.42 -3.56
CA VAL A 42 -3.34 -15.26 -3.80
C VAL A 42 -2.68 -14.84 -5.11
N ILE A 43 -1.37 -14.61 -5.08
CA ILE A 43 -0.52 -14.30 -6.25
C ILE A 43 0.63 -15.29 -6.33
N GLY A 44 1.19 -15.45 -7.54
CA GLY A 44 2.33 -16.31 -7.79
C GLY A 44 3.68 -15.65 -7.50
N GLU A 45 4.77 -16.30 -7.91
CA GLU A 45 6.13 -15.75 -7.81
C GLU A 45 6.42 -14.64 -8.83
N VAL A 46 5.69 -14.62 -9.94
CA VAL A 46 5.72 -13.60 -10.99
C VAL A 46 4.30 -13.27 -11.39
N GLU A 47 3.98 -11.98 -11.47
CA GLU A 47 2.70 -11.48 -11.95
C GLU A 47 2.89 -10.45 -13.05
N GLU A 48 1.89 -10.32 -13.93
CA GLU A 48 1.86 -9.22 -14.88
C GLU A 48 1.22 -7.99 -14.24
N VAL A 49 1.82 -6.81 -14.47
CA VAL A 49 1.26 -5.53 -14.05
C VAL A 49 1.11 -4.58 -15.25
N VAL A 50 0.18 -3.65 -15.15
CA VAL A 50 0.02 -2.56 -16.14
C VAL A 50 0.30 -1.23 -15.47
N LEU A 51 1.41 -0.57 -15.86
CA LEU A 51 1.74 0.78 -15.36
C LEU A 51 0.71 1.80 -15.84
N ARG A 52 0.19 2.60 -14.93
CA ARG A 52 -0.75 3.67 -15.23
C ARG A 52 -0.06 5.04 -15.09
N PRO A 53 -0.44 6.03 -15.91
CA PRO A 53 -1.46 6.02 -16.98
C PRO A 53 -0.97 5.44 -18.32
N TRP A 54 0.28 5.03 -18.44
CA TRP A 54 0.96 4.71 -19.70
C TRP A 54 0.51 3.42 -20.39
N GLY A 55 -0.22 2.54 -19.71
CA GLY A 55 -0.70 1.26 -20.26
C GLY A 55 0.40 0.22 -20.52
N VAL A 56 1.61 0.42 -20.01
CA VAL A 56 2.75 -0.50 -20.26
C VAL A 56 2.63 -1.73 -19.39
N ARG A 57 2.65 -2.91 -20.04
CA ARG A 57 2.66 -4.21 -19.36
C ARG A 57 4.08 -4.62 -19.01
N LEU A 58 4.27 -5.02 -17.74
CA LEU A 58 5.56 -5.47 -17.22
C LEU A 58 5.38 -6.77 -16.42
N PRO A 59 6.25 -7.77 -16.59
CA PRO A 59 6.36 -8.84 -15.62
C PRO A 59 7.02 -8.32 -14.34
N ALA A 60 6.38 -8.59 -13.22
CA ALA A 60 6.85 -8.21 -11.90
C ALA A 60 7.19 -9.45 -11.08
N ARG A 61 8.42 -9.55 -10.60
CA ARG A 61 8.80 -10.59 -9.66
C ARG A 61 8.30 -10.23 -8.25
N ILE A 62 7.66 -11.19 -7.62
CA ILE A 62 7.23 -11.04 -6.22
C ILE A 62 8.42 -11.34 -5.32
N ASP A 63 8.78 -10.38 -4.47
CA ASP A 63 9.96 -10.44 -3.62
C ASP A 63 9.60 -10.16 -2.16
N THR A 64 9.34 -11.21 -1.40
CA THR A 64 9.00 -11.12 0.03
C THR A 64 10.20 -10.68 0.90
N GLY A 65 11.43 -10.78 0.38
CA GLY A 65 12.65 -10.30 1.02
C GLY A 65 12.83 -8.77 0.91
N ALA A 66 12.32 -8.16 -0.18
CA ALA A 66 12.45 -6.74 -0.39
C ALA A 66 11.47 -5.94 0.47
N ALA A 67 11.96 -4.93 1.20
CA ALA A 67 11.09 -4.03 1.97
C ALA A 67 10.28 -3.09 1.05
N THR A 68 10.89 -2.64 -0.06
CA THR A 68 10.34 -1.68 -1.01
C THR A 68 10.44 -2.24 -2.42
N SER A 69 9.41 -2.00 -3.23
CA SER A 69 9.38 -2.33 -4.65
C SER A 69 10.46 -1.56 -5.42
N SER A 70 10.88 -2.07 -6.58
CA SER A 70 11.93 -1.42 -7.41
C SER A 70 11.61 -1.55 -8.89
N LEU A 71 11.71 -0.43 -9.62
CA LEU A 71 11.46 -0.34 -11.05
C LEU A 71 12.76 -0.15 -11.83
N ASP A 72 12.87 -0.80 -12.99
CA ASP A 72 13.96 -0.61 -13.95
C ASP A 72 13.95 0.82 -14.50
N ALA A 73 15.09 1.49 -14.38
CA ALA A 73 15.27 2.88 -14.78
C ALA A 73 16.59 3.03 -15.56
N ARG A 74 16.48 2.92 -16.89
CA ARG A 74 17.64 3.09 -17.78
C ARG A 74 18.00 4.55 -17.95
N ASN A 75 19.29 4.85 -18.00
CA ASN A 75 19.82 6.21 -18.19
C ASN A 75 19.24 7.20 -17.15
N LEU A 76 19.08 6.73 -15.91
CA LEU A 76 18.51 7.52 -14.82
C LEU A 76 19.35 8.76 -14.55
N THR A 77 18.71 9.90 -14.60
CA THR A 77 19.26 11.18 -14.13
C THR A 77 18.29 11.84 -13.16
N VAL A 78 18.83 12.52 -12.15
CA VAL A 78 18.00 13.29 -11.19
C VAL A 78 18.47 14.72 -11.20
N LYS A 79 17.56 15.64 -11.57
CA LYS A 79 17.78 17.10 -11.56
C LYS A 79 16.55 17.81 -11.00
N ASN A 80 16.77 18.79 -10.14
CA ASN A 80 15.67 19.58 -9.55
C ASN A 80 14.54 18.71 -8.95
N ASN A 81 14.91 17.68 -8.19
CA ASN A 81 13.97 16.69 -7.63
C ASN A 81 13.11 15.94 -8.66
N MET A 82 13.49 15.92 -9.92
CA MET A 82 12.84 15.13 -10.95
C MET A 82 13.77 14.03 -11.41
N ALA A 83 13.28 12.79 -11.39
CA ALA A 83 13.93 11.62 -11.98
C ALA A 83 13.48 11.48 -13.43
N GLU A 84 14.45 11.47 -14.37
CA GLU A 84 14.23 11.21 -15.79
C GLU A 84 14.92 9.90 -16.14
N PHE A 85 14.19 8.97 -16.74
CA PHE A 85 14.68 7.65 -17.08
C PHE A 85 13.86 7.00 -18.20
N ARG A 86 14.31 5.86 -18.69
CA ARG A 86 13.59 5.08 -19.71
C ARG A 86 13.37 3.65 -19.24
N LEU A 87 12.25 3.09 -19.61
CA LEU A 87 12.06 1.64 -19.55
C LEU A 87 12.90 0.95 -20.64
N SER A 88 13.22 -0.33 -20.43
CA SER A 88 13.93 -1.14 -21.43
C SER A 88 13.22 -1.13 -22.80
N LYS A 89 13.97 -1.31 -23.88
CA LYS A 89 13.44 -1.43 -25.25
C LYS A 89 12.35 -2.50 -25.36
N LYS A 90 12.48 -3.58 -24.61
CA LYS A 90 11.47 -4.64 -24.53
C LYS A 90 10.08 -4.12 -24.11
N TYR A 91 10.03 -3.01 -23.39
CA TYR A 91 8.81 -2.38 -22.86
C TYR A 91 8.56 -1.00 -23.50
N GLY A 92 8.94 -0.85 -24.79
CA GLY A 92 8.62 0.32 -25.59
C GLY A 92 9.57 1.52 -25.41
N SER A 93 10.66 1.41 -24.66
CA SER A 93 11.59 2.53 -24.40
C SER A 93 10.91 3.78 -23.86
N LEU A 94 9.77 3.64 -23.18
CA LEU A 94 9.00 4.76 -22.67
C LEU A 94 9.89 5.65 -21.80
N GLN A 95 9.93 6.94 -22.12
CA GLN A 95 10.59 7.94 -21.30
C GLN A 95 9.64 8.43 -20.21
N LEU A 96 10.10 8.40 -18.98
CA LEU A 96 9.36 8.81 -17.80
C LEU A 96 10.08 9.96 -17.09
N ARG A 97 9.27 10.86 -16.52
CA ARG A 97 9.73 11.95 -15.68
C ARG A 97 8.84 12.04 -14.46
N LEU A 98 9.39 11.70 -13.29
CA LEU A 98 8.63 11.58 -12.05
C LEU A 98 9.31 12.38 -10.92
N PRO A 99 8.54 12.99 -10.00
CA PRO A 99 9.10 13.66 -8.84
C PRO A 99 9.76 12.66 -7.90
N VAL A 100 10.96 12.99 -7.43
CA VAL A 100 11.66 12.25 -6.38
C VAL A 100 11.12 12.68 -5.05
N ILE A 101 10.48 11.76 -4.33
CA ILE A 101 9.88 12.00 -3.01
C ILE A 101 10.82 11.65 -1.86
N GLY A 102 11.94 10.98 -2.16
CA GLY A 102 12.91 10.58 -1.16
C GLY A 102 14.08 9.79 -1.74
N TRP A 103 14.95 9.31 -0.84
CA TRP A 103 16.12 8.53 -1.20
C TRP A 103 16.27 7.34 -0.25
N GLN A 104 16.38 6.15 -0.77
CA GLN A 104 16.61 4.94 0.00
C GLN A 104 18.08 4.52 -0.05
N LYS A 105 18.67 4.28 1.11
CA LYS A 105 20.02 3.71 1.21
C LYS A 105 19.90 2.19 1.15
N ILE A 106 20.56 1.60 0.15
CA ILE A 106 20.71 0.14 0.04
C ILE A 106 22.08 -0.22 0.59
N ARG A 107 22.10 -1.20 1.48
CA ARG A 107 23.31 -1.76 2.06
C ARG A 107 23.38 -3.25 1.75
N SER A 108 24.43 -3.70 1.10
CA SER A 108 24.85 -5.09 1.05
C SER A 108 26.26 -5.21 1.62
N ALA A 109 26.81 -6.42 1.74
CA ALA A 109 28.13 -6.64 2.31
C ALA A 109 29.21 -5.78 1.63
N ASP A 110 29.15 -5.63 0.31
CA ASP A 110 30.19 -5.01 -0.51
C ASP A 110 29.80 -3.65 -1.09
N PHE A 111 28.59 -3.12 -0.77
CA PHE A 111 28.05 -2.06 -1.59
C PHE A 111 27.07 -1.14 -0.82
N ARG A 112 27.28 0.17 -1.00
CA ARG A 112 26.37 1.21 -0.47
C ARG A 112 25.89 2.08 -1.62
N GLU A 113 24.60 2.04 -1.89
CA GLU A 113 23.97 2.83 -2.95
C GLU A 113 22.82 3.67 -2.39
N ARG A 114 22.60 4.83 -2.98
CA ARG A 114 21.39 5.64 -2.75
C ARG A 114 20.54 5.60 -4.00
N ARG A 115 19.30 5.16 -3.86
CA ARG A 115 18.33 5.09 -4.95
C ARG A 115 17.25 6.14 -4.75
N PRO A 116 16.88 6.90 -5.79
CA PRO A 116 15.74 7.79 -5.69
C PRO A 116 14.45 6.99 -5.55
N VAL A 117 13.53 7.53 -4.77
CA VAL A 117 12.19 6.96 -4.55
C VAL A 117 11.19 7.85 -5.27
N VAL A 118 10.32 7.22 -6.05
CA VAL A 118 9.21 7.86 -6.76
C VAL A 118 7.92 7.14 -6.45
N GLU A 119 6.78 7.76 -6.76
CA GLU A 119 5.48 7.12 -6.71
C GLU A 119 5.04 6.68 -8.09
N ILE A 120 4.49 5.49 -8.18
CA ILE A 120 3.88 4.94 -9.39
C ILE A 120 2.51 4.35 -9.06
N THR A 121 1.68 4.28 -10.09
CA THR A 121 0.40 3.55 -10.05
C THR A 121 0.45 2.41 -11.05
N PHE A 122 0.01 1.24 -10.64
CA PHE A 122 -0.12 0.09 -11.54
C PHE A 122 -1.32 -0.77 -11.17
N CYS A 123 -1.81 -1.50 -12.17
CA CYS A 123 -2.84 -2.50 -12.01
C CYS A 123 -2.19 -3.88 -11.84
N MET A 124 -2.56 -4.62 -10.80
CA MET A 124 -2.19 -6.03 -10.57
C MET A 124 -3.41 -6.81 -10.13
N GLY A 125 -3.80 -7.82 -10.91
CA GLY A 125 -5.12 -8.40 -10.77
C GLY A 125 -6.21 -7.34 -10.89
N PRO A 126 -7.25 -7.36 -10.07
CA PRO A 126 -8.29 -6.33 -10.06
C PRO A 126 -7.90 -5.07 -9.26
N LYS A 127 -6.73 -5.04 -8.60
CA LYS A 127 -6.33 -3.92 -7.73
C LYS A 127 -5.53 -2.87 -8.49
N LEU A 128 -5.99 -1.62 -8.38
CA LEU A 128 -5.20 -0.44 -8.74
C LEU A 128 -4.37 -0.03 -7.52
N ILE A 129 -3.04 -0.12 -7.65
CA ILE A 129 -2.11 0.06 -6.54
C ILE A 129 -1.28 1.31 -6.78
N HIS A 130 -1.36 2.26 -5.85
CA HIS A 130 -0.48 3.43 -5.78
C HIS A 130 0.58 3.18 -4.71
N THR A 131 1.85 3.26 -5.07
CA THR A 131 2.94 2.89 -4.15
C THR A 131 4.26 3.55 -4.48
N GLN A 132 5.14 3.54 -3.50
CA GLN A 132 6.52 4.00 -3.65
C GLN A 132 7.40 2.89 -4.22
N VAL A 133 8.27 3.26 -5.16
CA VAL A 133 9.29 2.37 -5.71
C VAL A 133 10.65 3.04 -5.73
N THR A 134 11.70 2.27 -5.55
CA THR A 134 13.07 2.72 -5.83
C THR A 134 13.36 2.58 -7.31
N LEU A 135 14.10 3.52 -7.87
CA LEU A 135 14.61 3.45 -9.25
C LEU A 135 16.03 2.88 -9.26
N ASN A 136 16.27 1.92 -10.14
CA ASN A 136 17.59 1.30 -10.32
C ASN A 136 17.73 0.78 -11.74
N ASP A 137 18.94 0.77 -12.28
CA ASP A 137 19.24 0.02 -13.51
C ASP A 137 19.16 -1.48 -13.22
N ARG A 138 18.21 -2.14 -13.85
CA ARG A 138 17.96 -3.58 -13.70
C ARG A 138 18.34 -4.36 -14.98
N SER A 139 19.31 -3.82 -15.78
CA SER A 139 19.74 -4.45 -17.04
C SER A 139 20.28 -5.86 -16.90
N THR A 140 20.84 -6.17 -15.75
CA THR A 140 21.51 -7.45 -15.46
C THR A 140 20.56 -8.50 -14.88
N VAL A 141 19.29 -8.18 -14.66
CA VAL A 141 18.31 -9.11 -14.08
C VAL A 141 17.09 -9.29 -14.97
N SER A 142 16.39 -10.41 -14.82
CA SER A 142 15.31 -10.83 -15.73
C SER A 142 14.06 -9.96 -15.65
N TYR A 143 13.76 -9.38 -14.49
CA TYR A 143 12.49 -8.69 -14.26
C TYR A 143 12.68 -7.19 -14.08
N PRO A 144 11.94 -6.37 -14.87
CA PRO A 144 12.03 -4.91 -14.81
C PRO A 144 11.39 -4.31 -13.53
N LEU A 145 10.53 -5.08 -12.87
CA LEU A 145 9.86 -4.67 -11.65
C LEU A 145 9.97 -5.78 -10.61
N ILE A 146 10.24 -5.41 -9.38
CA ILE A 146 10.02 -6.27 -8.21
C ILE A 146 8.97 -5.64 -7.30
N ILE A 147 8.09 -6.47 -6.78
CA ILE A 147 7.03 -6.10 -5.83
C ILE A 147 7.46 -6.54 -4.44
N GLY A 148 7.73 -5.55 -3.60
CA GLY A 148 8.17 -5.75 -2.22
C GLY A 148 7.04 -5.75 -1.21
N ARG A 149 7.42 -5.90 0.08
CA ARG A 149 6.47 -5.95 1.19
C ARG A 149 5.61 -4.70 1.36
N ASN A 150 6.06 -3.53 0.87
CA ASN A 150 5.25 -2.31 0.86
C ASN A 150 3.94 -2.44 0.08
N VAL A 151 3.85 -3.40 -0.85
CA VAL A 151 2.64 -3.74 -1.61
C VAL A 151 2.00 -5.03 -1.08
N LEU A 152 2.85 -6.03 -0.78
CA LEU A 152 2.38 -7.39 -0.51
C LEU A 152 1.60 -7.51 0.80
N LYS A 153 2.11 -6.91 1.89
CA LYS A 153 1.65 -7.16 3.27
C LYS A 153 0.15 -6.94 3.48
N ASP A 154 -0.43 -5.98 2.79
CA ASP A 154 -1.81 -5.57 3.00
C ASP A 154 -2.77 -6.13 1.93
N ASN A 155 -2.23 -6.63 0.80
CA ASN A 155 -3.02 -6.96 -0.38
C ASN A 155 -3.02 -8.45 -0.74
N PHE A 156 -1.91 -9.17 -0.49
CA PHE A 156 -1.68 -10.46 -1.13
C PHE A 156 -1.11 -11.53 -0.20
N VAL A 157 -1.40 -12.79 -0.54
CA VAL A 157 -0.70 -13.99 -0.08
C VAL A 157 0.09 -14.54 -1.25
N VAL A 158 1.34 -14.93 -1.02
CA VAL A 158 2.24 -15.42 -2.08
C VAL A 158 2.27 -16.94 -2.10
N ASP A 159 1.89 -17.52 -3.23
CA ASP A 159 2.07 -18.94 -3.54
C ASP A 159 3.23 -19.10 -4.54
N CYS A 160 4.38 -19.56 -4.07
CA CYS A 160 5.59 -19.70 -4.88
C CYS A 160 5.54 -20.85 -5.90
N VAL A 161 4.50 -21.68 -5.90
CA VAL A 161 4.34 -22.78 -6.86
C VAL A 161 3.80 -22.29 -8.20
N HIS A 162 3.11 -21.17 -8.21
CA HIS A 162 2.41 -20.62 -9.37
C HIS A 162 3.01 -19.31 -9.87
N SER A 163 2.65 -18.93 -11.08
CA SER A 163 2.95 -17.63 -11.70
C SER A 163 1.75 -17.15 -12.49
N ASN A 164 1.58 -15.83 -12.63
CA ASN A 164 0.48 -15.20 -13.38
C ASN A 164 -0.90 -15.66 -12.89
N CYS A 165 -1.08 -15.69 -11.58
CA CYS A 165 -2.33 -16.09 -10.94
C CYS A 165 -3.44 -15.06 -11.14
N LEU A 166 -3.07 -13.78 -11.21
CA LEU A 166 -4.00 -12.66 -11.30
C LEU A 166 -3.68 -11.76 -12.50
N PRO A 167 -4.26 -12.03 -13.69
CA PRO A 167 -4.11 -11.13 -14.82
C PRO A 167 -4.67 -9.73 -14.51
N PRO A 168 -4.00 -8.64 -14.94
CA PRO A 168 -4.46 -7.28 -14.68
C PRO A 168 -5.84 -7.03 -15.26
N SER A 169 -6.79 -6.67 -14.42
CA SER A 169 -8.20 -6.49 -14.76
C SER A 169 -8.84 -5.25 -14.15
N CYS A 170 -8.01 -4.26 -13.74
CA CYS A 170 -8.55 -3.00 -13.23
C CYS A 170 -9.37 -2.31 -14.30
N SER A 171 -10.60 -1.94 -13.97
CA SER A 171 -11.39 -1.03 -14.79
C SER A 171 -10.63 0.28 -15.02
N GLU A 172 -10.68 0.80 -16.22
CA GLU A 172 -10.13 2.12 -16.50
C GLU A 172 -10.87 3.13 -15.63
N VAL A 173 -10.13 3.82 -14.76
CA VAL A 173 -10.67 5.01 -14.10
C VAL A 173 -10.82 6.03 -15.23
N PRO A 174 -12.03 6.56 -15.49
CA PRO A 174 -12.19 7.61 -16.50
C PRO A 174 -11.25 8.75 -16.13
N SER A 175 -10.42 9.16 -17.09
CA SER A 175 -9.59 10.37 -16.98
C SER A 175 -10.53 11.57 -16.81
N GLN A 176 -10.52 12.17 -15.62
CA GLN A 176 -11.14 13.48 -15.39
C GLN A 176 -10.27 14.59 -15.98
#